data_1110fcd3a51dab09a0b30b3c455e7b9b
#
_entry.id   1110fcd3a51dab09a0b30b3c455e7b9b
#
_cell.length_a   1.000
_cell.length_b   1.000
_cell.length_c   1.000
_cell.angle_alpha   90.00
_cell.angle_beta   90.00
_cell.angle_gamma   90.00
#
_symmetry.space_group_name_H-M   'P 1'
#
loop_
_entity.id
_entity.type
_entity.pdbx_description
1 polymer ?
#
loop_
_entity_poly.entity_id
_entity_poly.type
_entity_poly.pdbx_seq_one_letter_code
_entity_poly.pdbx_strand_id
1 'polypeptide(L)'
;MKQSIKWHSGLLLLVITCCAQMLAQAPVQKQAVIEVPFELIRGEIIVPVTVNGAGPFWMLLDTGVDPSVVELGTAKSIGLKIAANGHQGDGGGTSRNLAYETSLPIVQLGGLTATKIDALAMDLSKISARLGRPIGGILGYSLFKKRIVQIDYPNHRVRFYTKAPPCAGAAHSRNPKCTKLSFRYKNEILATGVTVDGKPVITHVDTGSNSYFQLTPAAVDKLGLSEDVARAHESSSVGFNGDLKNREGTVRNVTVGTISRKDPPVVFFGKGMGMDKELWDLRIGSAFLKDFVVTLDFLHGGITLTRTVKP
;
A
#
# COMPACT_ATOMS: atom_id res chain seq x y z
N MET A 1 -11.87 -81.81 -64.66
CA MET A 1 -12.15 -81.43 -63.23
C MET A 1 -11.39 -80.18 -62.97
N LYS A 2 -12.06 -78.98 -62.98
CA LYS A 2 -11.52 -77.66 -62.60
C LYS A 2 -12.31 -77.16 -61.44
N GLN A 3 -11.70 -77.05 -60.25
CA GLN A 3 -12.27 -76.43 -59.09
C GLN A 3 -11.96 -74.93 -59.13
N SER A 4 -12.99 -74.10 -59.06
CA SER A 4 -12.91 -72.66 -58.98
C SER A 4 -12.93 -72.22 -57.51
N ILE A 5 -11.88 -71.52 -57.10
CA ILE A 5 -11.76 -70.90 -55.77
C ILE A 5 -12.41 -69.52 -55.82
N LYS A 6 -13.48 -69.34 -54.99
CA LYS A 6 -14.13 -68.02 -54.82
C LYS A 6 -13.41 -67.25 -53.72
N TRP A 7 -12.92 -66.05 -54.05
CA TRP A 7 -12.37 -65.08 -53.11
C TRP A 7 -13.52 -64.23 -52.52
N HIS A 8 -13.67 -64.26 -51.22
CA HIS A 8 -14.57 -63.34 -50.53
C HIS A 8 -13.76 -62.14 -50.05
N SER A 9 -14.02 -60.98 -50.61
CA SER A 9 -13.47 -59.72 -50.20
C SER A 9 -14.20 -59.24 -48.93
N GLY A 10 -13.58 -59.41 -47.75
CA GLY A 10 -14.07 -58.85 -46.52
C GLY A 10 -13.65 -57.38 -46.40
N LEU A 11 -14.61 -56.46 -46.48
CA LEU A 11 -14.43 -55.05 -46.26
C LEU A 11 -14.32 -54.76 -44.75
N LEU A 12 -13.10 -54.51 -44.28
CA LEU A 12 -12.83 -54.16 -42.87
C LEU A 12 -13.15 -52.68 -42.69
N LEU A 13 -14.31 -52.33 -42.11
CA LEU A 13 -14.69 -50.99 -41.74
C LEU A 13 -13.92 -50.57 -40.47
N LEU A 14 -12.90 -49.74 -40.62
CA LEU A 14 -12.16 -49.16 -39.52
C LEU A 14 -12.97 -47.98 -38.93
N VAL A 15 -13.69 -48.20 -37.82
CA VAL A 15 -14.38 -47.13 -37.11
C VAL A 15 -13.35 -46.41 -36.25
N ILE A 16 -12.88 -45.25 -36.71
CA ILE A 16 -12.04 -44.35 -35.91
C ILE A 16 -12.95 -43.57 -34.95
N THR A 17 -13.04 -44.05 -33.74
CA THR A 17 -13.69 -43.33 -32.64
C THR A 17 -12.78 -42.17 -32.18
N CYS A 18 -13.06 -40.97 -32.71
CA CYS A 18 -12.42 -39.73 -32.28
C CYS A 18 -12.91 -39.38 -30.87
N CYS A 19 -12.20 -39.84 -29.80
CA CYS A 19 -12.40 -39.40 -28.43
C CYS A 19 -11.97 -37.94 -28.35
N ALA A 20 -12.90 -37.00 -28.58
CA ALA A 20 -12.73 -35.60 -28.20
C ALA A 20 -12.65 -35.53 -26.67
N GLN A 21 -11.44 -35.55 -26.12
CA GLN A 21 -11.23 -35.21 -24.72
C GLN A 21 -11.61 -33.74 -24.52
N MET A 22 -12.85 -33.49 -24.11
CA MET A 22 -13.23 -32.23 -23.50
C MET A 22 -12.35 -32.04 -22.27
N LEU A 23 -11.29 -31.24 -22.40
CA LEU A 23 -10.60 -30.66 -21.26
C LEU A 23 -11.61 -29.78 -20.55
N ALA A 24 -12.31 -30.37 -19.58
CA ALA A 24 -13.12 -29.63 -18.63
C ALA A 24 -12.17 -28.66 -17.92
N GLN A 25 -12.19 -27.40 -18.33
CA GLN A 25 -11.52 -26.34 -17.58
C GLN A 25 -12.11 -26.38 -16.18
N ALA A 26 -11.30 -26.79 -15.18
CA ALA A 26 -11.69 -26.73 -13.79
C ALA A 26 -12.21 -25.31 -13.51
N PRO A 27 -13.36 -25.17 -12.83
CA PRO A 27 -13.90 -23.85 -12.52
C PRO A 27 -12.82 -23.05 -11.81
N VAL A 28 -12.48 -21.87 -12.33
CA VAL A 28 -11.56 -20.95 -11.67
C VAL A 28 -12.18 -20.64 -10.30
N GLN A 29 -11.64 -21.26 -9.28
CA GLN A 29 -12.12 -21.08 -7.92
C GLN A 29 -12.03 -19.60 -7.58
N LYS A 30 -13.18 -18.92 -7.51
CA LYS A 30 -13.26 -17.49 -7.23
C LYS A 30 -12.63 -17.28 -5.85
N GLN A 31 -11.48 -16.64 -5.83
CA GLN A 31 -10.75 -16.37 -4.61
C GLN A 31 -11.65 -15.56 -3.65
N ALA A 32 -11.71 -15.95 -2.39
CA ALA A 32 -12.42 -15.19 -1.37
C ALA A 32 -11.73 -13.81 -1.23
N VAL A 33 -12.43 -12.76 -1.57
CA VAL A 33 -11.96 -11.38 -1.52
C VAL A 33 -12.88 -10.61 -0.59
N ILE A 34 -12.29 -9.99 0.42
CA ILE A 34 -13.01 -9.01 1.24
C ILE A 34 -12.78 -7.65 0.61
N GLU A 35 -13.85 -6.99 0.19
CA GLU A 35 -13.80 -5.66 -0.41
C GLU A 35 -14.48 -4.65 0.51
N VAL A 36 -13.82 -3.49 0.68
CA VAL A 36 -14.29 -2.38 1.52
C VAL A 36 -14.21 -1.08 0.72
N PRO A 37 -15.28 -0.30 0.64
CA PRO A 37 -15.23 1.05 0.07
C PRO A 37 -14.45 1.98 1.00
N PHE A 38 -13.78 2.99 0.42
CA PHE A 38 -13.14 4.05 1.17
C PHE A 38 -13.46 5.44 0.62
N GLU A 39 -13.33 6.45 1.46
CA GLU A 39 -13.29 7.84 1.05
C GLU A 39 -11.84 8.29 0.90
N LEU A 40 -11.56 9.09 -0.14
CA LEU A 40 -10.25 9.72 -0.31
C LEU A 40 -10.38 11.21 0.05
N ILE A 41 -9.84 11.58 1.22
CA ILE A 41 -9.90 12.96 1.71
C ILE A 41 -8.48 13.50 1.81
N ARG A 42 -8.18 14.54 1.05
CA ARG A 42 -6.83 15.16 0.97
C ARG A 42 -5.71 14.16 0.68
N GLY A 43 -6.02 13.10 -0.08
CA GLY A 43 -5.08 12.03 -0.41
C GLY A 43 -5.02 10.88 0.61
N GLU A 44 -5.67 11.00 1.75
CA GLU A 44 -5.73 9.98 2.79
C GLU A 44 -6.89 9.01 2.56
N ILE A 45 -6.66 7.73 2.77
CA ILE A 45 -7.67 6.67 2.67
C ILE A 45 -8.41 6.57 3.98
N ILE A 46 -9.71 6.81 3.98
CA ILE A 46 -10.54 6.80 5.19
C ILE A 46 -11.62 5.72 5.06
N VAL A 47 -11.71 4.89 6.08
CA VAL A 47 -12.63 3.74 6.16
C VAL A 47 -13.44 3.75 7.46
N PRO A 48 -14.69 3.25 7.45
CA PRO A 48 -15.47 3.03 8.65
C PRO A 48 -15.02 1.74 9.34
N VAL A 49 -14.69 1.82 10.64
CA VAL A 49 -14.17 0.71 11.45
C VAL A 49 -14.95 0.60 12.74
N THR A 50 -15.30 -0.62 13.15
CA THR A 50 -15.77 -0.86 14.53
C THR A 50 -14.65 -1.51 15.35
N VAL A 51 -14.58 -1.12 16.63
CA VAL A 51 -13.64 -1.68 17.60
C VAL A 51 -14.46 -2.21 18.78
N ASN A 52 -14.35 -3.51 19.07
CA ASN A 52 -15.16 -4.18 20.12
C ASN A 52 -16.68 -3.95 19.97
N GLY A 53 -17.17 -3.82 18.75
CA GLY A 53 -18.58 -3.54 18.48
C GLY A 53 -18.98 -2.07 18.60
N ALA A 54 -18.09 -1.19 19.09
CA ALA A 54 -18.32 0.24 19.14
C ALA A 54 -17.94 0.92 17.81
N GLY A 55 -18.61 2.01 17.46
CA GLY A 55 -18.38 2.75 16.21
C GLY A 55 -19.60 2.77 15.30
N PRO A 56 -19.50 3.00 13.98
CA PRO A 56 -18.21 3.08 13.25
C PRO A 56 -17.40 4.33 13.57
N PHE A 57 -16.09 4.15 13.69
CA PHE A 57 -15.12 5.23 13.74
C PHE A 57 -14.48 5.40 12.37
N TRP A 58 -14.24 6.64 11.95
CA TRP A 58 -13.49 6.91 10.75
C TRP A 58 -11.99 6.76 11.03
N MET A 59 -11.34 5.83 10.37
CA MET A 59 -9.91 5.55 10.54
C MET A 59 -9.17 5.62 9.21
N LEU A 60 -7.90 6.06 9.26
CA LEU A 60 -7.03 6.03 8.10
C LEU A 60 -6.50 4.61 7.87
N LEU A 61 -6.22 4.28 6.60
CA LEU A 61 -5.37 3.14 6.22
C LEU A 61 -3.99 3.68 5.82
N ASP A 62 -2.99 3.38 6.63
CA ASP A 62 -1.67 3.98 6.52
C ASP A 62 -0.57 2.91 6.61
N THR A 63 0.16 2.71 5.51
CA THR A 63 1.27 1.76 5.45
C THR A 63 2.57 2.28 6.08
N GLY A 64 2.62 3.57 6.40
CA GLY A 64 3.74 4.24 7.07
C GLY A 64 3.67 4.21 8.60
N VAL A 65 2.65 3.56 9.19
CA VAL A 65 2.44 3.51 10.64
C VAL A 65 2.59 2.10 11.19
N ASP A 66 3.42 1.94 12.22
CA ASP A 66 3.58 0.71 12.99
C ASP A 66 3.87 1.02 14.48
N PRO A 67 3.08 0.46 15.41
CA PRO A 67 1.84 -0.28 15.22
C PRO A 67 0.67 0.64 14.79
N SER A 68 -0.56 0.10 14.67
CA SER A 68 -1.77 0.93 14.47
C SER A 68 -1.93 1.97 15.58
N VAL A 69 -2.73 3.01 15.33
CA VAL A 69 -2.99 4.06 16.31
C VAL A 69 -4.51 4.17 16.56
N VAL A 70 -4.91 4.33 17.81
CA VAL A 70 -6.27 4.72 18.18
C VAL A 70 -6.23 6.11 18.82
N GLU A 71 -7.21 6.94 18.47
CA GLU A 71 -7.34 8.26 19.09
C GLU A 71 -7.59 8.10 20.60
N LEU A 72 -6.87 8.88 21.43
CA LEU A 72 -6.81 8.70 22.89
C LEU A 72 -8.18 8.83 23.56
N GLY A 73 -9.00 9.78 23.16
CA GLY A 73 -10.37 9.96 23.67
C GLY A 73 -11.27 8.78 23.23
N THR A 74 -11.12 8.31 21.98
CA THR A 74 -11.81 7.13 21.49
C THR A 74 -11.43 5.90 22.30
N ALA A 75 -10.14 5.67 22.52
CA ALA A 75 -9.65 4.54 23.30
C ALA A 75 -10.26 4.52 24.73
N LYS A 76 -10.30 5.68 25.40
CA LYS A 76 -10.90 5.84 26.72
C LYS A 76 -12.42 5.59 26.69
N SER A 77 -13.14 6.15 25.70
CA SER A 77 -14.61 6.05 25.60
C SER A 77 -15.10 4.62 25.40
N ILE A 78 -14.31 3.76 24.74
CA ILE A 78 -14.64 2.34 24.52
C ILE A 78 -13.96 1.40 25.53
N GLY A 79 -13.33 1.95 26.57
CA GLY A 79 -12.76 1.17 27.68
C GLY A 79 -11.55 0.31 27.32
N LEU A 80 -10.71 0.74 26.36
CA LEU A 80 -9.47 0.02 26.09
C LEU A 80 -8.50 0.14 27.27
N LYS A 81 -7.73 -0.92 27.51
CA LYS A 81 -6.63 -0.88 28.46
C LYS A 81 -5.49 -0.06 27.84
N ILE A 82 -5.13 1.05 28.47
CA ILE A 82 -4.08 1.97 28.04
C ILE A 82 -2.97 1.91 29.08
N ALA A 83 -1.72 1.79 28.66
CA ALA A 83 -0.57 1.82 29.57
C ALA A 83 -0.54 3.14 30.36
N ALA A 84 -0.15 3.07 31.64
CA ALA A 84 -0.10 4.25 32.50
C ALA A 84 1.00 5.24 32.10
N ASN A 85 2.12 4.73 31.57
CA ASN A 85 3.28 5.52 31.16
C ASN A 85 3.28 5.67 29.63
N GLY A 86 3.24 6.92 29.18
CA GLY A 86 3.44 7.25 27.78
C GLY A 86 4.91 7.51 27.47
N HIS A 87 5.30 7.27 26.23
CA HIS A 87 6.59 7.64 25.65
C HIS A 87 6.42 8.65 24.51
N GLN A 88 7.50 9.29 24.08
CA GLN A 88 7.44 10.14 22.92
C GLN A 88 7.11 9.29 21.68
N GLY A 89 6.05 9.64 20.96
CA GLY A 89 5.69 9.02 19.70
C GLY A 89 6.72 9.37 18.61
N ASP A 90 7.02 8.38 17.77
CA ASP A 90 7.84 8.59 16.57
C ASP A 90 7.04 9.32 15.49
N GLY A 91 7.76 9.96 14.55
CA GLY A 91 7.19 10.66 13.38
C GLY A 91 7.71 12.07 13.23
N GLY A 92 7.44 12.65 12.05
CA GLY A 92 7.92 13.98 11.69
C GLY A 92 7.31 15.09 12.53
N GLY A 93 8.09 16.15 12.75
CA GLY A 93 7.76 17.31 13.55
C GLY A 93 8.61 17.46 14.81
N THR A 94 8.49 18.62 15.48
CA THR A 94 9.32 18.96 16.65
C THR A 94 8.52 19.06 17.95
N SER A 95 7.20 18.93 17.90
CA SER A 95 6.34 18.93 19.08
C SER A 95 6.35 17.57 19.77
N ARG A 96 5.93 17.57 21.03
CA ARG A 96 5.77 16.36 21.82
C ARG A 96 4.35 15.79 21.63
N ASN A 97 4.24 14.55 21.18
CA ASN A 97 2.98 13.81 21.17
C ASN A 97 3.21 12.49 21.91
N LEU A 98 2.49 12.25 23.02
CA LEU A 98 2.67 11.06 23.83
C LEU A 98 1.89 9.89 23.23
N ALA A 99 2.57 8.75 23.15
CA ALA A 99 2.02 7.47 22.72
C ALA A 99 1.95 6.53 23.93
N TYR A 100 0.82 5.87 24.10
CA TYR A 100 0.56 4.92 25.17
C TYR A 100 0.26 3.56 24.58
N GLU A 101 0.96 2.53 25.02
CA GLU A 101 0.71 1.17 24.56
C GLU A 101 -0.72 0.73 24.85
N THR A 102 -1.35 0.10 23.86
CA THR A 102 -2.68 -0.50 23.93
C THR A 102 -2.83 -1.60 22.91
N SER A 103 -4.00 -2.19 22.82
CA SER A 103 -4.37 -3.13 21.74
C SER A 103 -5.82 -2.96 21.37
N LEU A 104 -6.15 -3.24 20.12
CA LEU A 104 -7.52 -3.32 19.62
C LEU A 104 -7.94 -4.80 19.62
N PRO A 105 -8.77 -5.25 20.58
CA PRO A 105 -9.09 -6.68 20.73
C PRO A 105 -9.81 -7.26 19.51
N ILE A 106 -10.80 -6.55 18.99
CA ILE A 106 -11.56 -6.92 17.79
C ILE A 106 -11.73 -5.67 16.92
N VAL A 107 -11.24 -5.75 15.68
CA VAL A 107 -11.38 -4.72 14.65
C VAL A 107 -12.21 -5.30 13.52
N GLN A 108 -13.28 -4.62 13.14
CA GLN A 108 -14.09 -4.99 11.97
C GLN A 108 -14.03 -3.87 10.93
N LEU A 109 -13.72 -4.26 9.70
CA LEU A 109 -13.58 -3.39 8.54
C LEU A 109 -14.31 -4.05 7.37
N GLY A 110 -15.55 -3.66 7.12
CA GLY A 110 -16.45 -4.38 6.21
C GLY A 110 -16.57 -5.85 6.63
N GLY A 111 -16.32 -6.78 5.70
CA GLY A 111 -16.31 -8.21 5.99
C GLY A 111 -15.02 -8.74 6.67
N LEU A 112 -14.01 -7.88 6.88
CA LEU A 112 -12.78 -8.26 7.57
C LEU A 112 -12.96 -8.18 9.07
N THR A 113 -12.65 -9.27 9.78
CA THR A 113 -12.47 -9.26 11.24
C THR A 113 -11.00 -9.56 11.55
N ALA A 114 -10.40 -8.71 12.36
CA ALA A 114 -9.04 -8.89 12.88
C ALA A 114 -9.05 -8.80 14.40
N THR A 115 -8.20 -9.58 15.05
CA THR A 115 -8.15 -9.64 16.52
C THR A 115 -6.74 -9.38 17.02
N LYS A 116 -6.66 -8.81 18.23
CA LYS A 116 -5.39 -8.55 18.92
C LYS A 116 -4.43 -7.72 18.05
N ILE A 117 -4.93 -6.59 17.56
CA ILE A 117 -4.12 -5.65 16.79
C ILE A 117 -3.33 -4.77 17.77
N ASP A 118 -2.00 -4.83 17.69
CA ASP A 118 -1.12 -3.97 18.46
C ASP A 118 -1.37 -2.51 18.06
N ALA A 119 -1.47 -1.62 19.05
CA ALA A 119 -1.78 -0.22 18.82
C ALA A 119 -1.17 0.70 19.88
N LEU A 120 -1.04 1.97 19.51
CA LEU A 120 -0.74 3.07 20.42
C LEU A 120 -1.98 3.96 20.57
N ALA A 121 -2.27 4.42 21.77
CA ALA A 121 -3.25 5.47 21.97
C ALA A 121 -2.54 6.83 21.94
N MET A 122 -2.97 7.73 21.04
CA MET A 122 -2.33 9.03 20.80
C MET A 122 -3.39 10.11 20.56
N ASP A 123 -3.01 11.36 20.78
CA ASP A 123 -3.84 12.51 20.35
C ASP A 123 -3.75 12.68 18.82
N LEU A 124 -4.88 12.53 18.14
CA LEU A 124 -5.02 12.72 16.70
C LEU A 124 -5.79 14.01 16.33
N SER A 125 -5.93 14.95 17.28
CA SER A 125 -6.69 16.20 17.07
C SER A 125 -6.16 17.03 15.88
N LYS A 126 -4.84 17.12 15.71
CA LYS A 126 -4.22 17.85 14.57
C LYS A 126 -4.54 17.20 13.23
N ILE A 127 -4.53 15.86 13.17
CA ILE A 127 -4.89 15.09 11.97
C ILE A 127 -6.39 15.29 11.68
N SER A 128 -7.23 15.19 12.70
CA SER A 128 -8.67 15.41 12.59
C SER A 128 -8.99 16.82 12.07
N ALA A 129 -8.33 17.85 12.62
CA ALA A 129 -8.48 19.22 12.17
C ALA A 129 -8.04 19.40 10.71
N ARG A 130 -6.90 18.82 10.31
CA ARG A 130 -6.41 18.85 8.92
C ARG A 130 -7.40 18.19 7.95
N LEU A 131 -8.01 17.09 8.33
CA LEU A 131 -8.95 16.34 7.49
C LEU A 131 -10.39 16.89 7.55
N GLY A 132 -10.67 17.80 8.49
CA GLY A 132 -11.99 18.41 8.65
C GLY A 132 -13.05 17.47 9.21
N ARG A 133 -12.63 16.35 9.84
CA ARG A 133 -13.53 15.39 10.49
C ARG A 133 -12.84 14.65 11.64
N PRO A 134 -13.58 14.17 12.65
CA PRO A 134 -13.03 13.35 13.72
C PRO A 134 -12.43 12.05 13.14
N ILE A 135 -11.19 11.76 13.52
CA ILE A 135 -10.48 10.52 13.17
C ILE A 135 -10.32 9.70 14.44
N GLY A 136 -10.91 8.50 14.46
CA GLY A 136 -10.87 7.58 15.59
C GLY A 136 -9.61 6.73 15.67
N GLY A 137 -8.79 6.71 14.61
CA GLY A 137 -7.54 5.96 14.59
C GLY A 137 -6.90 5.85 13.22
N ILE A 138 -5.80 5.09 13.19
CA ILE A 138 -5.03 4.78 11.99
C ILE A 138 -4.72 3.29 12.00
N LEU A 139 -5.16 2.57 11.00
CA LEU A 139 -4.86 1.15 10.80
C LEU A 139 -3.58 1.01 10.01
N GLY A 140 -2.53 0.54 10.68
CA GLY A 140 -1.18 0.43 10.16
C GLY A 140 -0.72 -1.02 9.94
N TYR A 141 0.59 -1.20 9.95
CA TYR A 141 1.22 -2.49 9.68
C TYR A 141 0.73 -3.63 10.57
N SER A 142 0.40 -3.36 11.83
CA SER A 142 -0.14 -4.38 12.74
C SER A 142 -1.41 -5.04 12.20
N LEU A 143 -2.21 -4.33 11.37
CA LEU A 143 -3.31 -4.91 10.61
C LEU A 143 -2.83 -5.64 9.36
N PHE A 144 -1.82 -5.11 8.67
CA PHE A 144 -1.42 -5.58 7.32
C PHE A 144 -0.45 -6.76 7.33
N LYS A 145 0.35 -6.94 8.37
CA LYS A 145 1.53 -7.86 8.46
C LYS A 145 1.31 -9.32 8.05
N LYS A 146 0.08 -9.79 7.98
CA LYS A 146 -0.26 -11.16 7.57
C LYS A 146 -1.26 -11.20 6.42
N ARG A 147 -1.23 -10.19 5.54
CA ARG A 147 -2.23 -10.02 4.48
C ARG A 147 -1.63 -9.59 3.17
N ILE A 148 -2.39 -9.80 2.12
CA ILE A 148 -2.19 -9.17 0.83
C ILE A 148 -3.28 -8.13 0.69
N VAL A 149 -2.88 -6.88 0.62
CA VAL A 149 -3.78 -5.73 0.57
C VAL A 149 -3.69 -5.07 -0.80
N GLN A 150 -4.82 -4.88 -1.45
CA GLN A 150 -4.90 -4.12 -2.69
C GLN A 150 -5.72 -2.86 -2.47
N ILE A 151 -5.14 -1.74 -2.84
CA ILE A 151 -5.77 -0.43 -2.82
C ILE A 151 -6.07 -0.04 -4.26
N ASP A 152 -7.32 -0.08 -4.62
CA ASP A 152 -7.84 0.35 -5.92
C ASP A 152 -8.24 1.82 -5.79
N TYR A 153 -7.26 2.70 -5.95
CA TYR A 153 -7.49 4.14 -5.82
C TYR A 153 -8.53 4.67 -6.82
N PRO A 154 -8.46 4.30 -8.13
CA PRO A 154 -9.44 4.76 -9.11
C PRO A 154 -10.89 4.40 -8.79
N ASN A 155 -11.12 3.26 -8.14
CA ASN A 155 -12.47 2.78 -7.80
C ASN A 155 -12.81 2.95 -6.32
N HIS A 156 -11.90 3.54 -5.51
CA HIS A 156 -12.07 3.74 -4.07
C HIS A 156 -12.43 2.44 -3.33
N ARG A 157 -11.63 1.39 -3.53
CA ARG A 157 -11.83 0.08 -2.89
C ARG A 157 -10.53 -0.44 -2.28
N VAL A 158 -10.61 -0.94 -1.07
CA VAL A 158 -9.55 -1.77 -0.47
C VAL A 158 -10.01 -3.22 -0.53
N ARG A 159 -9.12 -4.11 -0.98
CA ARG A 159 -9.38 -5.54 -1.04
C ARG A 159 -8.33 -6.31 -0.24
N PHE A 160 -8.79 -7.31 0.47
CA PHE A 160 -7.92 -8.24 1.20
C PHE A 160 -7.99 -9.61 0.53
N TYR A 161 -6.81 -10.16 0.23
CA TYR A 161 -6.66 -11.41 -0.49
C TYR A 161 -5.93 -12.45 0.34
N THR A 162 -6.25 -13.73 0.13
CA THR A 162 -5.49 -14.88 0.66
C THR A 162 -4.33 -15.28 -0.25
N LYS A 163 -4.40 -14.92 -1.54
CA LYS A 163 -3.35 -15.11 -2.55
C LYS A 163 -3.28 -13.87 -3.42
N ALA A 164 -2.07 -13.44 -3.78
CA ALA A 164 -1.89 -12.26 -4.61
C ALA A 164 -2.67 -12.38 -5.93
N PRO A 165 -3.47 -11.36 -6.28
CA PRO A 165 -4.16 -11.35 -7.56
C PRO A 165 -3.12 -11.25 -8.69
N PRO A 166 -3.39 -11.87 -9.85
CA PRO A 166 -2.52 -11.71 -11.00
C PRO A 166 -2.47 -10.24 -11.42
N CYS A 167 -1.32 -9.81 -11.92
CA CYS A 167 -1.19 -8.52 -12.57
C CYS A 167 -2.19 -8.44 -13.73
N ALA A 168 -3.15 -7.53 -13.69
CA ALA A 168 -4.15 -7.41 -14.76
C ALA A 168 -3.45 -7.18 -16.10
N GLY A 169 -3.67 -8.08 -17.06
CA GLY A 169 -3.06 -8.06 -18.38
C GLY A 169 -1.71 -8.80 -18.52
N ALA A 170 -1.22 -9.47 -17.45
CA ALA A 170 0.07 -10.16 -17.50
C ALA A 170 0.05 -11.49 -18.28
N ALA A 171 -1.12 -12.11 -18.48
CA ALA A 171 -1.18 -13.42 -19.09
C ALA A 171 -0.79 -13.48 -20.58
N HIS A 172 -0.97 -12.39 -21.36
CA HIS A 172 -0.73 -12.41 -22.82
C HIS A 172 -0.27 -11.07 -23.42
N SER A 173 0.12 -10.05 -22.63
CA SER A 173 0.50 -8.74 -23.14
C SER A 173 2.00 -8.53 -23.09
N ARG A 174 2.62 -8.24 -24.24
CA ARG A 174 4.03 -7.78 -24.36
C ARG A 174 4.25 -6.38 -23.74
N ASN A 175 3.17 -5.70 -23.30
CA ASN A 175 3.24 -4.41 -22.63
C ASN A 175 2.69 -4.58 -21.19
N PRO A 176 3.55 -4.77 -20.19
CA PRO A 176 3.10 -5.00 -18.83
C PRO A 176 2.41 -3.74 -18.31
N LYS A 177 1.09 -3.80 -18.15
CA LYS A 177 0.30 -2.73 -17.51
C LYS A 177 0.66 -2.57 -16.02
N CYS A 178 1.64 -3.31 -15.53
CA CYS A 178 2.05 -3.28 -14.15
C CYS A 178 3.56 -3.27 -13.95
N THR A 179 3.97 -2.62 -12.89
CA THR A 179 5.32 -2.60 -12.37
C THR A 179 5.37 -3.38 -11.06
N LYS A 180 6.45 -4.10 -10.84
CA LYS A 180 6.70 -4.85 -9.60
C LYS A 180 7.95 -4.32 -8.91
N LEU A 181 7.85 -4.17 -7.59
CA LEU A 181 8.95 -3.86 -6.71
C LEU A 181 9.04 -4.96 -5.65
N SER A 182 10.21 -5.16 -5.09
CA SER A 182 10.39 -6.00 -3.90
C SER A 182 10.61 -5.12 -2.69
N PHE A 183 10.14 -5.54 -1.52
CA PHE A 183 10.41 -4.84 -0.27
C PHE A 183 10.75 -5.82 0.85
N ARG A 184 11.47 -5.31 1.84
CA ARG A 184 11.58 -5.89 3.18
C ARG A 184 10.90 -4.97 4.18
N TYR A 185 10.36 -5.52 5.23
CA TYR A 185 9.79 -4.74 6.32
C TYR A 185 10.78 -4.65 7.48
N LYS A 186 11.05 -3.44 7.96
CA LYS A 186 11.85 -3.15 9.14
C LYS A 186 11.30 -1.88 9.80
N ASN A 187 10.20 -2.05 10.56
CA ASN A 187 9.32 -0.99 11.10
C ASN A 187 8.63 -0.15 10.02
N GLU A 188 9.06 -0.26 8.78
CA GLU A 188 8.54 0.42 7.60
C GLU A 188 8.83 -0.39 6.32
N ILE A 189 8.11 -0.09 5.25
CA ILE A 189 8.33 -0.71 3.93
C ILE A 189 9.60 -0.13 3.34
N LEU A 190 10.61 -0.97 3.13
CA LEU A 190 11.86 -0.61 2.47
C LEU A 190 11.92 -1.28 1.10
N ALA A 191 11.40 -0.61 0.09
CA ALA A 191 11.32 -1.11 -1.28
C ALA A 191 12.59 -0.79 -2.08
N THR A 192 12.88 -1.66 -3.05
CA THR A 192 13.96 -1.51 -4.05
C THR A 192 13.38 -1.45 -5.46
N GLY A 193 14.21 -1.08 -6.44
CA GLY A 193 13.78 -0.94 -7.83
C GLY A 193 13.32 0.48 -8.17
N VAL A 194 13.72 1.48 -7.37
CA VAL A 194 13.46 2.89 -7.62
C VAL A 194 14.79 3.64 -7.81
N THR A 195 14.82 4.60 -8.72
CA THR A 195 15.98 5.49 -8.93
C THR A 195 15.55 6.95 -8.96
N VAL A 196 16.42 7.82 -8.47
CA VAL A 196 16.34 9.28 -8.61
C VAL A 196 17.53 9.72 -9.44
N ASP A 197 17.31 10.37 -10.56
CA ASP A 197 18.33 10.78 -11.53
C ASP A 197 19.29 9.64 -11.92
N GLY A 198 18.74 8.41 -12.07
CA GLY A 198 19.49 7.19 -12.38
C GLY A 198 20.21 6.53 -11.19
N LYS A 199 20.27 7.17 -10.03
CA LYS A 199 20.90 6.62 -8.82
C LYS A 199 19.88 5.81 -8.01
N PRO A 200 20.19 4.56 -7.57
CA PRO A 200 19.27 3.73 -6.81
C PRO A 200 19.02 4.29 -5.40
N VAL A 201 17.77 4.17 -4.96
CA VAL A 201 17.32 4.63 -3.65
C VAL A 201 16.52 3.54 -2.94
N ILE A 202 16.60 3.51 -1.61
CA ILE A 202 15.67 2.76 -0.77
C ILE A 202 14.40 3.59 -0.63
N THR A 203 13.27 2.96 -0.88
CA THR A 203 12.01 3.69 -1.01
C THR A 203 10.99 3.21 0.01
N HIS A 204 10.40 4.14 0.75
CA HIS A 204 9.26 3.91 1.61
C HIS A 204 7.95 4.15 0.82
N VAL A 205 7.00 3.20 0.87
CA VAL A 205 5.68 3.36 0.26
C VAL A 205 4.67 3.63 1.36
N ASP A 206 4.15 4.86 1.36
CA ASP A 206 3.37 5.42 2.46
C ASP A 206 2.01 5.94 1.98
N THR A 207 0.94 5.20 2.31
CA THR A 207 -0.42 5.58 1.93
C THR A 207 -1.02 6.68 2.81
N GLY A 208 -0.38 6.98 3.95
CA GLY A 208 -0.71 8.11 4.82
C GLY A 208 0.01 9.41 4.47
N SER A 209 0.89 9.39 3.46
CA SER A 209 1.50 10.60 2.92
C SER A 209 0.73 11.08 1.69
N ASN A 210 0.31 12.34 1.69
CA ASN A 210 -0.40 12.96 0.56
C ASN A 210 0.52 13.58 -0.50
N SER A 211 1.84 13.50 -0.32
CA SER A 211 2.85 14.01 -1.26
C SER A 211 3.00 13.08 -2.48
N TYR A 212 3.64 13.60 -3.53
CA TYR A 212 4.02 12.79 -4.70
C TYR A 212 5.28 11.99 -4.40
N PHE A 213 6.41 12.68 -4.14
CA PHE A 213 7.67 12.13 -3.65
C PHE A 213 8.21 13.01 -2.53
N GLN A 214 8.93 12.39 -1.59
CA GLN A 214 9.61 13.10 -0.50
C GLN A 214 11.01 12.52 -0.33
N LEU A 215 12.02 13.37 -0.17
CA LEU A 215 13.41 12.99 0.04
C LEU A 215 13.89 13.38 1.43
N THR A 216 14.59 12.47 2.09
CA THR A 216 15.24 12.73 3.38
C THR A 216 16.45 13.65 3.22
N PRO A 217 16.89 14.37 4.29
CA PRO A 217 18.11 15.14 4.23
C PRO A 217 19.34 14.32 3.84
N ALA A 218 19.44 13.08 4.34
CA ALA A 218 20.53 12.14 4.00
C ALA A 218 20.51 11.76 2.51
N ALA A 219 19.32 11.58 1.93
CA ALA A 219 19.17 11.30 0.50
C ALA A 219 19.57 12.49 -0.37
N VAL A 220 19.25 13.73 0.05
CA VAL A 220 19.70 14.94 -0.64
C VAL A 220 21.23 14.98 -0.73
N ASP A 221 21.91 14.76 0.39
CA ASP A 221 23.37 14.73 0.45
C ASP A 221 23.96 13.58 -0.39
N LYS A 222 23.44 12.35 -0.24
CA LYS A 222 23.83 11.14 -0.98
C LYS A 222 23.67 11.28 -2.49
N LEU A 223 22.62 11.93 -2.94
CA LEU A 223 22.28 12.06 -4.36
C LEU A 223 22.91 13.30 -5.02
N GLY A 224 23.42 14.25 -4.22
CA GLY A 224 24.01 15.50 -4.71
C GLY A 224 22.96 16.48 -5.19
N LEU A 225 21.82 16.61 -4.50
CA LEU A 225 20.65 17.42 -4.88
C LEU A 225 20.62 18.81 -4.19
N SER A 226 21.76 19.29 -3.66
CA SER A 226 21.81 20.57 -2.94
C SER A 226 21.38 21.75 -3.78
N GLU A 227 21.70 21.76 -5.09
CA GLU A 227 21.25 22.81 -6.01
C GLU A 227 19.74 22.74 -6.28
N ASP A 228 19.16 21.52 -6.35
CA ASP A 228 17.70 21.34 -6.52
C ASP A 228 16.96 21.89 -5.30
N VAL A 229 17.48 21.60 -4.09
CA VAL A 229 16.96 22.16 -2.83
C VAL A 229 17.11 23.67 -2.80
N ALA A 230 18.22 24.25 -3.27
CA ALA A 230 18.43 25.71 -3.30
C ALA A 230 17.39 26.41 -4.20
N ARG A 231 17.02 25.78 -5.32
CA ARG A 231 16.00 26.30 -6.26
C ARG A 231 14.55 26.09 -5.77
N ALA A 232 14.34 25.16 -4.82
CA ALA A 232 13.02 24.82 -4.29
C ALA A 232 12.46 25.97 -3.39
N HIS A 233 11.15 26.13 -3.38
CA HIS A 233 10.47 27.11 -2.53
C HIS A 233 10.20 26.53 -1.12
N GLU A 234 10.05 27.40 -0.15
CA GLU A 234 9.70 26.99 1.22
C GLU A 234 8.27 26.47 1.29
N SER A 235 8.08 25.41 2.07
CA SER A 235 6.78 24.79 2.31
C SER A 235 6.71 24.22 3.72
N SER A 236 5.52 23.77 4.12
CA SER A 236 5.31 23.09 5.40
C SER A 236 4.32 21.94 5.25
N SER A 237 4.49 20.94 6.08
CA SER A 237 3.54 19.83 6.23
C SER A 237 3.31 19.53 7.71
N VAL A 238 2.32 18.67 8.00
CA VAL A 238 1.98 18.27 9.37
C VAL A 238 2.26 16.77 9.51
N GLY A 239 3.13 16.43 10.46
CA GLY A 239 3.40 15.07 10.90
C GLY A 239 2.77 14.77 12.27
N PHE A 240 3.04 13.59 12.81
CA PHE A 240 2.57 13.18 14.15
C PHE A 240 3.06 14.12 15.27
N ASN A 241 4.28 14.61 15.15
CA ASN A 241 4.90 15.53 16.12
C ASN A 241 4.79 16.99 15.71
N GLY A 242 3.80 17.36 14.87
CA GLY A 242 3.50 18.73 14.49
C GLY A 242 4.10 19.16 13.16
N ASP A 243 4.39 20.44 13.04
CA ASP A 243 4.77 21.04 11.77
C ASP A 243 6.19 20.64 11.35
N LEU A 244 6.35 20.36 10.05
CA LEU A 244 7.62 20.15 9.40
C LEU A 244 7.90 21.30 8.43
N LYS A 245 9.09 21.88 8.53
CA LYS A 245 9.60 22.82 7.54
C LYS A 245 10.24 22.04 6.40
N ASN A 246 9.82 22.30 5.21
CA ASN A 246 10.23 21.60 3.99
C ASN A 246 10.57 22.60 2.90
N ARG A 247 11.07 22.05 1.79
CA ARG A 247 11.13 22.79 0.52
C ARG A 247 10.49 21.95 -0.57
N GLU A 248 9.75 22.58 -1.48
CA GLU A 248 9.12 21.92 -2.61
C GLU A 248 9.76 22.36 -3.93
N GLY A 249 10.09 21.37 -4.76
CA GLY A 249 10.72 21.58 -6.05
C GLY A 249 10.56 20.35 -6.94
N THR A 250 11.52 20.13 -7.82
CA THR A 250 11.54 18.98 -8.71
C THR A 250 12.95 18.36 -8.74
N VAL A 251 13.05 17.09 -9.15
CA VAL A 251 14.28 16.46 -9.60
C VAL A 251 14.14 16.09 -11.07
N ARG A 252 15.23 15.85 -11.80
CA ARG A 252 15.17 15.59 -13.25
C ARG A 252 14.34 14.36 -13.60
N ASN A 253 14.48 13.26 -12.83
CA ASN A 253 13.74 12.04 -13.10
C ASN A 253 13.60 11.15 -11.86
N VAL A 254 12.42 10.54 -11.68
CA VAL A 254 12.23 9.43 -10.75
C VAL A 254 11.68 8.25 -11.55
N THR A 255 12.34 7.09 -11.44
CA THR A 255 11.86 5.85 -12.05
C THR A 255 11.45 4.85 -10.96
N VAL A 256 10.20 4.43 -10.98
CA VAL A 256 9.60 3.45 -10.07
C VAL A 256 9.38 2.16 -10.87
N GLY A 257 10.30 1.20 -10.75
CA GLY A 257 10.31 0.00 -11.59
C GLY A 257 10.39 0.34 -13.07
N THR A 258 9.29 0.17 -13.82
CA THR A 258 9.20 0.51 -15.26
C THR A 258 8.54 1.87 -15.54
N ILE A 259 8.14 2.59 -14.49
CA ILE A 259 7.42 3.86 -14.59
C ILE A 259 8.38 5.02 -14.37
N SER A 260 8.69 5.78 -15.43
CA SER A 260 9.51 6.99 -15.35
C SER A 260 8.63 8.25 -15.25
N ARG A 261 9.10 9.21 -14.46
CA ARG A 261 8.52 10.56 -14.31
C ARG A 261 9.60 11.60 -14.49
N LYS A 262 9.42 12.42 -15.51
CA LYS A 262 10.31 13.56 -15.77
C LYS A 262 9.84 14.77 -14.96
N ASP A 263 10.78 15.48 -14.36
CA ASP A 263 10.55 16.69 -13.55
C ASP A 263 9.42 16.55 -12.51
N PRO A 264 9.34 15.39 -11.77
CA PRO A 264 8.24 15.17 -10.83
C PRO A 264 8.37 16.12 -9.63
N PRO A 265 7.23 16.51 -9.00
CA PRO A 265 7.26 17.26 -7.77
C PRO A 265 7.86 16.45 -6.62
N VAL A 266 8.74 17.08 -5.87
CA VAL A 266 9.42 16.49 -4.71
C VAL A 266 9.39 17.45 -3.53
N VAL A 267 9.11 16.91 -2.35
CA VAL A 267 9.29 17.60 -1.08
C VAL A 267 10.65 17.17 -0.50
N PHE A 268 11.50 18.12 -0.22
CA PHE A 268 12.75 17.93 0.49
C PHE A 268 12.54 18.23 1.97
N PHE A 269 12.68 17.24 2.83
CA PHE A 269 12.56 17.44 4.28
C PHE A 269 13.70 18.30 4.80
N GLY A 270 13.36 19.23 5.71
CA GLY A 270 14.35 20.03 6.43
C GLY A 270 15.13 19.18 7.44
N LYS A 271 16.41 19.53 7.65
CA LYS A 271 17.24 18.91 8.70
C LYS A 271 16.67 19.23 10.09
N GLY A 272 16.73 18.27 11.02
CA GLY A 272 16.24 18.44 12.39
C GLY A 272 14.70 18.35 12.54
N MET A 273 13.98 17.96 11.48
CA MET A 273 12.52 17.80 11.52
C MET A 273 12.06 16.37 11.86
N GLY A 274 12.93 15.54 12.46
CA GLY A 274 12.62 14.16 12.81
C GLY A 274 12.77 13.15 11.66
N MET A 275 13.17 13.59 10.47
CA MET A 275 13.32 12.75 9.27
C MET A 275 14.79 12.46 8.92
N ASP A 276 15.71 12.77 9.84
CA ASP A 276 17.16 12.64 9.59
C ASP A 276 17.69 11.21 9.75
N LYS A 277 16.95 10.36 10.47
CA LYS A 277 17.37 8.99 10.85
C LYS A 277 16.56 7.91 10.14
N GLU A 278 15.80 8.28 9.13
CA GLU A 278 14.98 7.33 8.37
C GLU A 278 15.84 6.30 7.65
N LEU A 279 15.34 5.07 7.53
CA LEU A 279 16.03 3.97 6.86
C LEU A 279 15.85 4.00 5.33
N TRP A 280 15.08 4.94 4.82
CA TRP A 280 14.79 5.14 3.41
C TRP A 280 15.33 6.48 2.90
N ASP A 281 15.53 6.55 1.60
CA ASP A 281 15.98 7.75 0.88
C ASP A 281 14.78 8.56 0.35
N LEU A 282 13.82 7.85 -0.27
CA LEU A 282 12.65 8.41 -0.95
C LEU A 282 11.37 7.84 -0.35
N ARG A 283 10.35 8.69 -0.14
CA ARG A 283 8.99 8.26 0.16
C ARG A 283 8.09 8.47 -1.05
N ILE A 284 7.28 7.46 -1.36
CA ILE A 284 6.22 7.53 -2.37
C ILE A 284 4.89 7.66 -1.66
N GLY A 285 4.18 8.76 -1.89
CA GLY A 285 2.89 9.03 -1.27
C GLY A 285 1.69 8.87 -2.22
N SER A 286 0.51 9.15 -1.68
CA SER A 286 -0.77 8.92 -2.36
C SER A 286 -0.97 9.78 -3.62
N ALA A 287 -0.34 10.95 -3.72
CA ALA A 287 -0.42 11.75 -4.94
C ALA A 287 0.17 11.03 -6.18
N PHE A 288 1.18 10.17 -5.98
CA PHE A 288 1.67 9.27 -7.04
C PHE A 288 0.82 8.00 -7.13
N LEU A 289 0.48 7.39 -5.98
CA LEU A 289 -0.18 6.08 -5.91
C LEU A 289 -1.61 6.10 -6.44
N LYS A 290 -2.32 7.24 -6.36
CA LYS A 290 -3.74 7.37 -6.75
C LYS A 290 -4.06 7.04 -8.22
N ASP A 291 -3.04 7.02 -9.08
CA ASP A 291 -3.19 6.67 -10.50
C ASP A 291 -3.16 5.14 -10.74
N PHE A 292 -3.03 4.34 -9.68
CA PHE A 292 -2.79 2.91 -9.75
C PHE A 292 -3.76 2.09 -8.89
N VAL A 293 -3.89 0.83 -9.26
CA VAL A 293 -4.27 -0.23 -8.34
C VAL A 293 -2.96 -0.73 -7.70
N VAL A 294 -2.80 -0.50 -6.41
CA VAL A 294 -1.59 -0.83 -5.63
C VAL A 294 -1.83 -2.11 -4.87
N THR A 295 -1.06 -3.15 -5.14
CA THR A 295 -1.12 -4.41 -4.35
C THR A 295 0.14 -4.51 -3.50
N LEU A 296 -0.04 -4.65 -2.20
CA LEU A 296 1.00 -4.82 -1.19
C LEU A 296 0.90 -6.25 -0.64
N ASP A 297 1.86 -7.08 -1.01
CA ASP A 297 1.96 -8.46 -0.52
C ASP A 297 2.91 -8.51 0.68
N PHE A 298 2.35 -8.33 1.88
CA PHE A 298 3.12 -8.39 3.13
C PHE A 298 3.57 -9.81 3.50
N LEU A 299 3.05 -10.83 2.82
CA LEU A 299 3.48 -12.22 3.06
C LEU A 299 4.78 -12.54 2.34
N HIS A 300 5.01 -11.94 1.17
CA HIS A 300 6.15 -12.28 0.30
C HIS A 300 7.03 -11.06 -0.04
N GLY A 301 6.75 -9.89 0.52
CA GLY A 301 7.56 -8.68 0.30
C GLY A 301 7.48 -8.14 -1.13
N GLY A 302 6.28 -8.10 -1.70
CA GLY A 302 6.04 -7.64 -3.07
C GLY A 302 5.11 -6.43 -3.15
N ILE A 303 5.43 -5.48 -4.04
CA ILE A 303 4.53 -4.38 -4.42
C ILE A 303 4.25 -4.48 -5.91
N THR A 304 2.99 -4.37 -6.28
CA THR A 304 2.58 -4.29 -7.69
C THR A 304 1.79 -3.01 -7.92
N LEU A 305 2.21 -2.21 -8.88
CA LEU A 305 1.47 -1.03 -9.35
C LEU A 305 0.87 -1.34 -10.72
N THR A 306 -0.44 -1.35 -10.82
CA THR A 306 -1.16 -1.62 -12.07
C THR A 306 -1.86 -0.36 -12.53
N ARG A 307 -1.56 0.11 -13.75
CA ARG A 307 -2.31 1.21 -14.36
C ARG A 307 -3.69 0.72 -14.78
N THR A 308 -4.71 1.43 -14.38
CA THR A 308 -6.03 1.29 -14.99
C THR A 308 -6.03 2.02 -16.32
N VAL A 309 -6.39 1.30 -17.39
CA VAL A 309 -6.77 1.98 -18.63
C VAL A 309 -8.14 2.59 -18.35
N LYS A 310 -8.24 3.91 -18.35
CA LYS A 310 -9.58 4.52 -18.43
C LYS A 310 -10.24 3.98 -19.73
N PRO A 311 -11.47 3.49 -19.64
CA PRO A 311 -12.22 3.05 -20.81
C PRO A 311 -12.37 4.20 -21.80
#